data_4590a5f84db1f1ce3f44b43f5e4368c7
#
_entry.id   4590a5f84db1f1ce3f44b43f5e4368c7
#
_cell.length_a   1.000
_cell.length_b   1.000
_cell.length_c   1.000
_cell.angle_alpha   90.00
_cell.angle_beta   90.00
_cell.angle_gamma   90.00
#
_symmetry.space_group_name_H-M   'P 1'
#
loop_
_entity.id
_entity.type
_entity.pdbx_description
1 polymer ?
#
loop_
_entity_poly.entity_id
_entity_poly.type
_entity_poly.pdbx_seq_one_letter_code
_entity_poly.pdbx_strand_id
1 'polypeptide(L)'
;MRGIETPIKTLRQKVFTEVAKVAFDSQNINDDIEAIPYKITPGDAPLYRESIYRERAICSERVRLAMGLSLRPDDEPVHVTSGLDESNVAEKYYEPPLMQVIPSACDMCEDNVYEVSNQCRGCVAHPCVEVCPKGAISIVDGKSHIDKDKCIKCGKCKAICPYDAIAKKVRPCAAACGVKAISSDERGRAQIDDEKCVKCGQCMAACPFGAIADKSQIFQLIQAMKQGPVIAELAPAVIGQFGDDVRLWKIKAALKEIGFAEVFEVALGADIGAITEARHYVNEVKTGKLPFLLTSCCPAWSMLAKKTLPDMVETVSSALTPMVATARTIKQRHPEAKIVFVGPCAAKKLEASRRSVRSDVDFVITFEELDAIFTAKGIDMETYDAEEPIHDATGTGRGYAVAGGVANAIENCINEYYPGTEVYIEHAEGLSDCQKMLLMAKAV
;
A
#
# COMPACT_ATOMS: atom_id res chain seq x y z
N MET A 1 -8.66 7.90 -8.32
CA MET A 1 -7.98 7.72 -7.04
C MET A 1 -8.15 8.98 -6.19
N ARG A 2 -8.96 8.88 -5.15
CA ARG A 2 -9.18 10.00 -4.22
C ARG A 2 -7.91 10.25 -3.42
N GLY A 3 -7.43 11.48 -3.40
CA GLY A 3 -6.26 11.90 -2.65
C GLY A 3 -5.60 13.14 -3.24
N ILE A 4 -4.57 13.62 -2.58
CA ILE A 4 -3.81 14.78 -3.07
C ILE A 4 -3.02 14.35 -4.31
N GLU A 5 -3.23 15.04 -5.42
CA GLU A 5 -2.39 14.88 -6.60
C GLU A 5 -0.97 15.37 -6.29
N THR A 6 0.01 14.51 -6.53
CA THR A 6 1.41 14.82 -6.32
C THR A 6 2.24 14.49 -7.55
N PRO A 7 3.35 15.20 -7.79
CA PRO A 7 4.27 14.84 -8.87
C PRO A 7 4.76 13.39 -8.82
N ILE A 8 4.84 12.81 -7.60
CA ILE A 8 5.24 11.41 -7.41
C ILE A 8 4.18 10.45 -7.98
N LYS A 9 2.90 10.73 -7.73
CA LYS A 9 1.79 9.93 -8.27
C LYS A 9 1.77 9.99 -9.79
N THR A 10 1.88 11.19 -10.36
CA THR A 10 1.96 11.39 -11.82
C THR A 10 3.15 10.62 -12.43
N LEU A 11 4.31 10.67 -11.77
CA LEU A 11 5.50 9.94 -12.24
C LEU A 11 5.28 8.42 -12.22
N ARG A 12 4.69 7.90 -11.14
CA ARG A 12 4.38 6.46 -11.03
C ARG A 12 3.40 6.02 -12.09
N GLN A 13 2.34 6.79 -12.31
CA GLN A 13 1.35 6.54 -13.36
C GLN A 13 2.00 6.50 -14.74
N LYS A 14 2.88 7.47 -15.08
CA LYS A 14 3.62 7.45 -16.34
C LYS A 14 4.47 6.18 -16.51
N VAL A 15 5.16 5.74 -15.46
CA VAL A 15 5.95 4.50 -15.50
C VAL A 15 5.07 3.29 -15.77
N PHE A 16 3.98 3.12 -15.02
CA PHE A 16 3.06 2.01 -15.24
C PHE A 16 2.42 2.05 -16.62
N THR A 17 2.07 3.24 -17.13
CA THR A 17 1.51 3.42 -18.47
C THR A 17 2.50 2.99 -19.55
N GLU A 18 3.75 3.42 -19.48
CA GLU A 18 4.75 3.04 -20.50
C GLU A 18 5.09 1.54 -20.41
N VAL A 19 5.18 0.96 -19.21
CA VAL A 19 5.38 -0.49 -19.05
C VAL A 19 4.17 -1.26 -19.61
N ALA A 20 2.94 -0.79 -19.39
CA ALA A 20 1.74 -1.42 -19.94
C ALA A 20 1.72 -1.34 -21.49
N LYS A 21 2.06 -0.19 -22.08
CA LYS A 21 2.19 -0.05 -23.55
C LYS A 21 3.19 -1.05 -24.13
N VAL A 22 4.36 -1.15 -23.53
CA VAL A 22 5.38 -2.12 -23.96
C VAL A 22 4.85 -3.55 -23.81
N ALA A 23 4.21 -3.87 -22.69
CA ALA A 23 3.64 -5.19 -22.47
C ALA A 23 2.55 -5.55 -23.49
N PHE A 24 1.71 -4.60 -23.94
CA PHE A 24 0.67 -4.84 -24.93
C PHE A 24 1.22 -4.95 -26.36
N ASP A 25 2.03 -3.99 -26.80
CA ASP A 25 2.20 -3.69 -28.22
C ASP A 25 3.65 -3.83 -28.73
N SER A 26 4.66 -3.98 -27.83
CA SER A 26 6.07 -4.00 -28.25
C SER A 26 6.45 -5.25 -29.04
N GLN A 27 7.23 -5.05 -30.10
CA GLN A 27 7.90 -6.10 -30.86
C GLN A 27 9.34 -6.34 -30.36
N ASN A 28 9.95 -5.34 -29.72
CA ASN A 28 11.28 -5.42 -29.13
C ASN A 28 11.24 -4.94 -27.68
N ILE A 29 10.79 -5.82 -26.78
CA ILE A 29 10.53 -5.50 -25.38
C ILE A 29 11.78 -4.96 -24.69
N ASN A 30 12.98 -5.52 -24.96
CA ASN A 30 14.21 -5.10 -24.31
C ASN A 30 14.54 -3.63 -24.60
N ASP A 31 14.59 -3.26 -25.88
CA ASP A 31 14.95 -1.90 -26.28
C ASP A 31 13.89 -0.88 -25.83
N ASP A 32 12.61 -1.26 -25.92
CA ASP A 32 11.52 -0.37 -25.53
C ASP A 32 11.50 -0.12 -24.01
N ILE A 33 11.80 -1.12 -23.19
CA ILE A 33 11.94 -0.99 -21.73
C ILE A 33 13.14 -0.09 -21.37
N GLU A 34 14.31 -0.32 -21.99
CA GLU A 34 15.50 0.52 -21.76
C GLU A 34 15.25 1.99 -22.17
N ALA A 35 14.35 2.25 -23.11
CA ALA A 35 14.00 3.60 -23.57
C ALA A 35 13.02 4.34 -22.63
N ILE A 36 12.27 3.64 -21.76
CA ILE A 36 11.23 4.26 -20.91
C ILE A 36 11.77 5.42 -20.05
N PRO A 37 12.93 5.33 -19.37
CA PRO A 37 13.45 6.44 -18.58
C PRO A 37 13.68 7.72 -19.39
N TYR A 38 14.05 7.58 -20.67
CA TYR A 38 14.27 8.71 -21.57
C TYR A 38 12.95 9.28 -22.14
N LYS A 39 11.92 8.45 -22.31
CA LYS A 39 10.57 8.91 -22.67
C LYS A 39 9.91 9.71 -21.55
N ILE A 40 10.10 9.29 -20.29
CA ILE A 40 9.51 9.94 -19.12
C ILE A 40 10.26 11.22 -18.72
N THR A 41 11.60 11.21 -18.86
CA THR A 41 12.48 12.36 -18.58
C THR A 41 13.25 12.77 -19.84
N PRO A 42 12.55 13.41 -20.81
CA PRO A 42 13.15 13.81 -22.07
C PRO A 42 14.10 15.01 -21.90
N GLY A 43 14.98 15.21 -22.91
CA GLY A 43 15.89 16.35 -22.95
C GLY A 43 17.13 16.17 -22.07
N ASP A 44 17.74 17.27 -21.66
CA ASP A 44 19.00 17.35 -20.92
C ASP A 44 18.88 18.07 -19.56
N ALA A 45 17.75 18.73 -19.30
CA ALA A 45 17.47 19.43 -18.07
C ALA A 45 16.62 18.59 -17.10
N PRO A 46 16.90 18.63 -15.80
CA PRO A 46 16.12 17.93 -14.79
C PRO A 46 14.73 18.55 -14.62
N LEU A 47 13.71 17.73 -14.31
CA LEU A 47 12.31 18.13 -14.16
C LEU A 47 11.89 18.31 -12.68
N TYR A 48 12.40 17.44 -11.78
CA TYR A 48 11.96 17.36 -10.38
C TYR A 48 13.09 17.06 -9.37
N ARG A 49 14.31 16.83 -9.84
CA ARG A 49 15.52 16.63 -9.03
C ARG A 49 16.62 17.57 -9.50
N GLU A 50 17.75 17.55 -8.84
CA GLU A 50 18.94 18.36 -9.18
C GLU A 50 19.68 17.86 -10.43
N SER A 51 19.40 16.62 -10.88
CA SER A 51 20.12 16.00 -11.98
C SER A 51 19.22 15.08 -12.81
N ILE A 52 19.23 15.26 -14.13
CA ILE A 52 18.50 14.38 -15.06
C ILE A 52 19.03 12.94 -15.01
N TYR A 53 20.31 12.75 -14.74
CA TYR A 53 20.89 11.41 -14.58
C TYR A 53 20.31 10.69 -13.36
N ARG A 54 20.12 11.42 -12.25
CA ARG A 54 19.48 10.89 -11.05
C ARG A 54 18.00 10.57 -11.31
N GLU A 55 17.30 11.43 -12.02
CA GLU A 55 15.90 11.18 -12.40
C GLU A 55 15.75 9.92 -13.24
N ARG A 56 16.60 9.75 -14.27
CA ARG A 56 16.60 8.55 -15.10
C ARG A 56 16.98 7.29 -14.31
N ALA A 57 17.96 7.37 -13.40
CA ALA A 57 18.31 6.26 -12.53
C ALA A 57 17.12 5.84 -11.63
N ILE A 58 16.42 6.81 -11.02
CA ILE A 58 15.20 6.54 -10.25
C ILE A 58 14.11 5.92 -11.11
N CYS A 59 13.91 6.46 -12.32
CA CYS A 59 12.92 5.96 -13.26
C CYS A 59 13.23 4.52 -13.68
N SER A 60 14.49 4.19 -13.97
CA SER A 60 14.93 2.84 -14.31
C SER A 60 14.58 1.82 -13.19
N GLU A 61 14.81 2.19 -11.92
CA GLU A 61 14.44 1.32 -10.82
C GLU A 61 12.91 1.15 -10.69
N ARG A 62 12.14 2.22 -10.94
CA ARG A 62 10.67 2.13 -10.97
C ARG A 62 10.16 1.24 -12.09
N VAL A 63 10.79 1.29 -13.27
CA VAL A 63 10.47 0.42 -14.41
C VAL A 63 10.69 -1.04 -14.03
N ARG A 64 11.80 -1.37 -13.36
CA ARG A 64 12.06 -2.73 -12.88
C ARG A 64 10.97 -3.21 -11.90
N LEU A 65 10.64 -2.37 -10.91
CA LEU A 65 9.57 -2.69 -9.96
C LEU A 65 8.21 -2.83 -10.65
N ALA A 66 7.93 -2.03 -11.68
CA ALA A 66 6.70 -2.14 -12.48
C ALA A 66 6.62 -3.45 -13.28
N MET A 67 7.76 -4.03 -13.64
CA MET A 67 7.85 -5.36 -14.25
C MET A 67 7.87 -6.52 -13.23
N GLY A 68 7.82 -6.22 -11.93
CA GLY A 68 7.91 -7.22 -10.86
C GLY A 68 9.34 -7.59 -10.45
N LEU A 69 10.35 -7.03 -11.10
CA LEU A 69 11.77 -7.30 -10.83
C LEU A 69 12.26 -6.61 -9.54
N SER A 70 13.34 -7.12 -8.96
CA SER A 70 14.05 -6.45 -7.88
C SER A 70 14.87 -5.26 -8.38
N LEU A 71 15.19 -4.34 -7.46
CA LEU A 71 16.15 -3.25 -7.73
C LEU A 71 17.50 -3.81 -8.15
N ARG A 72 18.24 -3.05 -8.93
CA ARG A 72 19.62 -3.39 -9.28
C ARG A 72 20.52 -3.28 -8.03
N PRO A 73 21.54 -4.13 -7.90
CA PRO A 73 22.56 -3.96 -6.87
C PRO A 73 23.34 -2.65 -7.08
N ASP A 74 23.83 -2.07 -5.98
CA ASP A 74 24.57 -0.78 -6.01
C ASP A 74 26.00 -0.93 -6.58
N ASP A 75 26.54 -2.14 -6.61
CA ASP A 75 27.96 -2.49 -6.85
C ASP A 75 28.21 -3.25 -8.14
N GLU A 76 27.16 -3.60 -8.87
CA GLU A 76 27.26 -4.33 -10.15
C GLU A 76 26.60 -3.58 -11.31
N PRO A 77 27.21 -3.56 -12.50
CA PRO A 77 26.60 -2.99 -13.70
C PRO A 77 25.51 -3.94 -14.23
N VAL A 78 24.25 -3.58 -14.04
CA VAL A 78 23.09 -4.40 -14.44
C VAL A 78 22.16 -3.56 -15.33
N HIS A 79 21.72 -4.12 -16.46
CA HIS A 79 20.73 -3.50 -17.34
C HIS A 79 19.36 -3.39 -16.68
N VAL A 80 18.53 -2.44 -17.13
CA VAL A 80 17.14 -2.31 -16.62
C VAL A 80 16.35 -3.58 -16.90
N THR A 81 16.62 -4.23 -18.02
CA THR A 81 15.95 -5.45 -18.49
C THR A 81 16.52 -6.76 -17.94
N SER A 82 17.61 -6.72 -17.14
CA SER A 82 18.17 -7.95 -16.55
C SER A 82 17.12 -8.67 -15.68
N GLY A 83 16.91 -9.96 -15.93
CA GLY A 83 15.88 -10.78 -15.31
C GLY A 83 14.50 -10.70 -15.99
N LEU A 84 14.39 -9.97 -17.12
CA LEU A 84 13.12 -9.85 -17.85
C LEU A 84 12.61 -11.22 -18.33
N ASP A 85 13.47 -12.11 -18.75
CA ASP A 85 13.07 -13.45 -19.21
C ASP A 85 12.34 -14.24 -18.13
N GLU A 86 12.71 -14.04 -16.85
CA GLU A 86 12.04 -14.66 -15.70
C GLU A 86 10.68 -14.02 -15.41
N SER A 87 10.57 -12.70 -15.58
CA SER A 87 9.35 -11.94 -15.28
C SER A 87 8.37 -11.84 -16.45
N ASN A 88 8.83 -12.12 -17.69
CA ASN A 88 7.99 -12.11 -18.89
C ASN A 88 7.21 -13.41 -19.05
N VAL A 89 6.38 -13.70 -18.06
CA VAL A 89 5.57 -14.91 -17.98
C VAL A 89 4.10 -14.54 -17.78
N ALA A 90 3.23 -15.46 -18.14
CA ALA A 90 1.78 -15.30 -17.94
C ALA A 90 1.31 -15.74 -16.55
N GLU A 91 2.21 -16.22 -15.71
CA GLU A 91 1.97 -16.63 -14.34
C GLU A 91 2.41 -15.54 -13.36
N LYS A 92 1.96 -15.70 -12.11
CA LYS A 92 2.40 -14.85 -11.01
C LYS A 92 3.91 -14.96 -10.81
N TYR A 93 4.62 -13.87 -11.08
CA TYR A 93 6.03 -13.73 -10.70
C TYR A 93 6.11 -13.00 -9.36
N TYR A 94 6.73 -13.61 -8.37
CA TYR A 94 6.94 -13.01 -7.07
C TYR A 94 8.29 -13.37 -6.50
N GLU A 95 9.14 -12.36 -6.43
CA GLU A 95 10.43 -12.40 -5.77
C GLU A 95 10.41 -11.43 -4.57
N PRO A 96 10.59 -11.91 -3.33
CA PRO A 96 10.65 -11.00 -2.18
C PRO A 96 11.93 -10.13 -2.21
N PRO A 97 11.93 -8.96 -1.56
CA PRO A 97 10.82 -8.33 -0.85
C PRO A 97 9.85 -7.59 -1.77
N LEU A 98 8.58 -7.52 -1.37
CA LEU A 98 7.55 -6.77 -2.11
C LEU A 98 7.77 -5.26 -2.06
N MET A 99 8.06 -4.74 -0.85
CA MET A 99 8.29 -3.31 -0.64
C MET A 99 9.78 -3.03 -0.67
N GLN A 100 10.20 -2.08 -1.49
CA GLN A 100 11.61 -1.74 -1.67
C GLN A 100 11.87 -0.24 -1.53
N VAL A 101 13.08 0.10 -1.16
CA VAL A 101 13.55 1.49 -1.09
C VAL A 101 14.49 1.71 -2.27
N ILE A 102 14.14 2.62 -3.17
CA ILE A 102 14.98 3.02 -4.30
C ILE A 102 16.13 3.89 -3.75
N PRO A 103 17.38 3.41 -3.79
CA PRO A 103 18.50 4.08 -3.13
C PRO A 103 18.75 5.49 -3.67
N SER A 104 18.71 5.67 -5.00
CA SER A 104 18.90 6.95 -5.68
C SER A 104 17.78 7.96 -5.40
N ALA A 105 16.60 7.51 -4.96
CA ALA A 105 15.47 8.39 -4.59
C ALA A 105 15.46 8.75 -3.11
N CYS A 106 16.13 7.96 -2.24
CA CYS A 106 16.13 8.19 -0.80
C CYS A 106 16.96 9.42 -0.43
N ASP A 107 16.37 10.34 0.33
CA ASP A 107 17.00 11.59 0.75
C ASP A 107 17.67 11.47 2.13
N MET A 108 17.88 10.26 2.64
CA MET A 108 18.55 10.00 3.91
C MET A 108 18.03 10.85 5.08
N CYS A 109 16.72 11.06 5.15
CA CYS A 109 16.08 11.90 6.17
C CYS A 109 16.55 11.53 7.58
N GLU A 110 16.90 12.54 8.36
CA GLU A 110 17.23 12.35 9.78
C GLU A 110 16.01 11.82 10.56
N ASP A 111 16.24 10.93 11.51
CA ASP A 111 15.20 10.36 12.32
C ASP A 111 15.45 10.59 13.81
N ASN A 112 14.40 11.06 14.50
CA ASN A 112 14.41 11.33 15.93
C ASN A 112 15.59 12.21 16.37
N VAL A 113 15.83 13.33 15.67
CA VAL A 113 16.89 14.29 15.96
C VAL A 113 16.26 15.64 16.32
N TYR A 114 16.85 16.32 17.30
CA TYR A 114 16.50 17.70 17.62
C TYR A 114 17.50 18.64 16.97
N GLU A 115 16.99 19.66 16.29
CA GLU A 115 17.80 20.67 15.60
C GLU A 115 17.30 22.08 15.92
N VAL A 116 18.22 23.01 16.01
CA VAL A 116 17.92 24.44 16.20
C VAL A 116 17.70 25.09 14.84
N SER A 117 16.54 25.69 14.66
CA SER A 117 16.18 26.42 13.43
C SER A 117 16.67 27.84 13.45
N ASN A 118 16.55 28.55 12.30
CA ASN A 118 16.87 29.98 12.19
C ASN A 118 16.00 30.89 13.06
N GLN A 119 14.94 30.39 13.67
CA GLN A 119 14.11 31.14 14.63
C GLN A 119 14.78 31.34 15.97
N CYS A 120 15.93 30.71 16.25
CA CYS A 120 16.67 30.92 17.48
C CYS A 120 17.11 32.40 17.59
N ARG A 121 16.70 33.04 18.69
CA ARG A 121 16.95 34.45 18.95
C ARG A 121 18.21 34.68 19.78
N GLY A 122 18.92 33.62 20.22
CA GLY A 122 20.08 33.76 21.10
C GLY A 122 19.72 34.44 22.42
N CYS A 123 18.59 34.08 23.03
CA CYS A 123 18.08 34.74 24.24
C CYS A 123 19.08 34.66 25.39
N VAL A 124 19.18 35.72 26.21
CA VAL A 124 20.16 35.82 27.31
C VAL A 124 19.96 34.74 28.39
N ALA A 125 18.72 34.33 28.62
CA ALA A 125 18.38 33.34 29.66
C ALA A 125 18.79 31.89 29.28
N HIS A 126 19.04 31.60 28.01
CA HIS A 126 19.41 30.27 27.48
C HIS A 126 18.67 29.09 28.12
N PRO A 127 17.34 29.09 28.26
CA PRO A 127 16.60 28.04 28.99
C PRO A 127 16.81 26.64 28.40
N CYS A 128 17.08 26.52 27.12
CA CYS A 128 17.35 25.24 26.46
C CYS A 128 18.71 24.64 26.91
N VAL A 129 19.71 25.46 27.23
CA VAL A 129 21.00 25.02 27.78
C VAL A 129 20.82 24.54 29.21
N GLU A 130 20.16 25.34 30.06
CA GLU A 130 19.95 25.06 31.47
C GLU A 130 19.11 23.79 31.71
N VAL A 131 18.09 23.51 30.85
CA VAL A 131 17.24 22.36 31.02
C VAL A 131 17.88 21.05 30.52
N CYS A 132 19.01 21.12 29.82
CA CYS A 132 19.63 19.95 29.20
C CYS A 132 20.36 19.06 30.22
N PRO A 133 19.88 17.86 30.56
CA PRO A 133 20.48 17.02 31.61
C PRO A 133 21.83 16.43 31.22
N LYS A 134 22.21 16.53 29.94
CA LYS A 134 23.48 16.01 29.41
C LYS A 134 24.44 17.11 28.97
N GLY A 135 24.10 18.38 29.14
CA GLY A 135 24.92 19.50 28.66
C GLY A 135 25.20 19.41 27.14
N ALA A 136 24.23 18.88 26.39
CA ALA A 136 24.37 18.69 24.95
C ALA A 136 24.07 19.96 24.14
N ILE A 137 23.79 21.10 24.80
CA ILE A 137 23.47 22.34 24.13
C ILE A 137 24.49 23.40 24.54
N SER A 138 25.09 24.03 23.55
CA SER A 138 26.03 25.17 23.69
C SER A 138 25.54 26.35 22.87
N ILE A 139 26.12 27.51 23.13
CA ILE A 139 25.93 28.73 22.34
C ILE A 139 27.12 28.88 21.41
N VAL A 140 26.84 28.91 20.12
CA VAL A 140 27.84 29.12 19.05
C VAL A 140 27.34 30.29 18.19
N ASP A 141 28.14 31.28 17.97
CA ASP A 141 27.81 32.48 17.19
C ASP A 141 26.48 33.14 17.60
N GLY A 142 26.24 33.21 18.93
CA GLY A 142 25.02 33.79 19.50
C GLY A 142 23.74 32.95 19.35
N LYS A 143 23.81 31.72 18.84
CA LYS A 143 22.69 30.79 18.69
C LYS A 143 22.93 29.47 19.41
N SER A 144 21.85 28.83 19.84
CA SER A 144 21.96 27.51 20.42
C SER A 144 22.37 26.46 19.36
N HIS A 145 23.24 25.55 19.76
CA HIS A 145 23.71 24.42 18.97
C HIS A 145 23.54 23.14 19.78
N ILE A 146 23.02 22.09 19.17
CA ILE A 146 22.80 20.77 19.81
C ILE A 146 23.86 19.78 19.32
N ASP A 147 24.68 19.30 20.25
CA ASP A 147 25.62 18.20 20.03
C ASP A 147 24.82 16.90 19.90
N LYS A 148 24.78 16.33 18.69
CA LYS A 148 23.99 15.14 18.37
C LYS A 148 24.50 13.91 19.11
N ASP A 149 25.79 13.84 19.43
CA ASP A 149 26.41 12.67 20.08
C ASP A 149 26.10 12.63 21.58
N LYS A 150 26.00 13.81 22.22
CA LYS A 150 25.60 13.93 23.63
C LYS A 150 24.10 13.94 23.85
N CYS A 151 23.32 14.23 22.80
CA CYS A 151 21.87 14.40 22.90
C CYS A 151 21.14 13.08 23.12
N ILE A 152 20.48 12.92 24.26
CA ILE A 152 19.64 11.76 24.60
C ILE A 152 18.20 11.85 24.04
N LYS A 153 17.92 12.85 23.23
CA LYS A 153 16.64 13.01 22.52
C LYS A 153 15.41 13.14 23.44
N CYS A 154 15.58 13.69 24.65
CA CYS A 154 14.49 13.79 25.65
C CYS A 154 13.44 14.88 25.38
N GLY A 155 13.73 15.83 24.49
CA GLY A 155 12.79 16.88 24.06
C GLY A 155 12.61 18.06 25.02
N LYS A 156 13.22 18.08 26.21
CA LYS A 156 13.07 19.16 27.20
C LYS A 156 13.42 20.55 26.64
N CYS A 157 14.48 20.63 25.82
CA CYS A 157 14.91 21.87 25.18
C CYS A 157 13.85 22.41 24.20
N LYS A 158 13.15 21.54 23.47
CA LYS A 158 12.03 21.95 22.61
C LYS A 158 10.87 22.51 23.45
N ALA A 159 10.50 21.82 24.51
CA ALA A 159 9.37 22.19 25.36
C ALA A 159 9.56 23.55 26.07
N ILE A 160 10.81 23.89 26.41
CA ILE A 160 11.13 25.13 27.16
C ILE A 160 11.40 26.33 26.25
N CYS A 161 11.61 26.13 24.94
CA CYS A 161 11.99 27.23 24.04
C CYS A 161 10.77 28.14 23.78
N PRO A 162 10.80 29.44 24.20
CA PRO A 162 9.66 30.33 24.02
C PRO A 162 9.46 30.78 22.57
N TYR A 163 10.39 30.48 21.68
CA TYR A 163 10.37 30.84 20.26
C TYR A 163 10.07 29.62 19.37
N ASP A 164 9.81 28.44 19.96
CA ASP A 164 9.67 27.16 19.22
C ASP A 164 10.81 26.92 18.20
N ALA A 165 12.00 27.43 18.51
CA ALA A 165 13.15 27.40 17.61
C ALA A 165 13.82 26.01 17.53
N ILE A 166 13.41 25.04 18.36
CA ILE A 166 13.98 23.70 18.38
C ILE A 166 12.96 22.73 17.81
N ALA A 167 13.24 22.20 16.63
CA ALA A 167 12.40 21.25 15.94
C ALA A 167 12.84 19.80 16.19
N LYS A 168 11.89 18.89 16.33
CA LYS A 168 12.16 17.45 16.28
C LYS A 168 12.01 16.99 14.84
N LYS A 169 13.10 16.55 14.22
CA LYS A 169 13.07 15.92 12.92
C LYS A 169 12.74 14.44 13.08
N VAL A 170 11.80 13.97 12.26
CA VAL A 170 11.42 12.57 12.17
C VAL A 170 11.43 12.16 10.70
N ARG A 171 11.88 10.97 10.42
CA ARG A 171 11.83 10.39 9.09
C ARG A 171 10.37 10.06 8.74
N PRO A 172 9.76 10.66 7.69
CA PRO A 172 8.34 10.50 7.42
C PRO A 172 7.90 9.03 7.24
N CYS A 173 8.69 8.24 6.50
CA CYS A 173 8.38 6.82 6.27
C CYS A 173 8.47 5.99 7.56
N ALA A 174 9.41 6.28 8.46
CA ALA A 174 9.53 5.60 9.75
C ALA A 174 8.41 6.03 10.71
N ALA A 175 8.06 7.32 10.73
CA ALA A 175 6.95 7.84 11.53
C ALA A 175 5.60 7.25 11.13
N ALA A 176 5.37 7.01 9.83
CA ALA A 176 4.15 6.40 9.31
C ALA A 176 4.11 4.86 9.51
N CYS A 177 5.21 4.23 9.92
CA CYS A 177 5.28 2.78 10.05
C CYS A 177 4.70 2.30 11.39
N GLY A 178 3.44 1.85 11.40
CA GLY A 178 2.76 1.36 12.59
C GLY A 178 3.40 0.11 13.22
N VAL A 179 4.25 -0.62 12.50
CA VAL A 179 4.97 -1.81 12.99
C VAL A 179 6.46 -1.55 13.24
N LYS A 180 6.92 -0.31 13.09
CA LYS A 180 8.33 0.11 13.28
C LYS A 180 9.34 -0.75 12.50
N ALA A 181 9.00 -1.10 11.26
CA ALA A 181 9.82 -1.91 10.38
C ALA A 181 10.87 -1.09 9.58
N ILE A 182 10.99 0.22 9.81
CA ILE A 182 11.90 1.08 9.06
C ILE A 182 12.99 1.62 9.96
N SER A 183 14.23 1.36 9.56
CA SER A 183 15.46 1.84 10.18
C SER A 183 16.33 2.60 9.17
N SER A 184 17.55 2.96 9.57
CA SER A 184 18.59 3.47 8.68
C SER A 184 19.58 2.37 8.36
N ASP A 185 20.04 2.31 7.12
CA ASP A 185 21.25 1.55 6.75
C ASP A 185 22.53 2.31 7.17
N GLU A 186 23.71 1.73 6.90
CA GLU A 186 25.02 2.30 7.20
C GLU A 186 25.28 3.65 6.50
N ARG A 187 24.60 3.90 5.36
CA ARG A 187 24.69 5.15 4.59
C ARG A 187 23.63 6.18 4.99
N GLY A 188 22.79 5.87 5.99
CA GLY A 188 21.69 6.74 6.43
C GLY A 188 20.42 6.65 5.58
N ARG A 189 20.35 5.75 4.59
CA ARG A 189 19.14 5.52 3.78
C ARG A 189 18.12 4.73 4.57
N ALA A 190 16.83 4.85 4.22
CA ALA A 190 15.78 4.02 4.80
C ALA A 190 16.00 2.55 4.40
N GLN A 191 15.86 1.65 5.38
CA GLN A 191 15.88 0.20 5.20
C GLN A 191 14.62 -0.41 5.79
N ILE A 192 13.98 -1.32 5.07
CA ILE A 192 12.76 -2.01 5.49
C ILE A 192 13.12 -3.41 5.98
N ASP A 193 12.81 -3.68 7.24
CA ASP A 193 12.85 -5.03 7.81
C ASP A 193 11.64 -5.81 7.29
N ASP A 194 11.88 -6.74 6.36
CA ASP A 194 10.83 -7.49 5.67
C ASP A 194 10.09 -8.44 6.61
N GLU A 195 10.74 -8.93 7.66
CA GLU A 195 10.13 -9.80 8.65
C GLU A 195 9.11 -9.06 9.53
N LYS A 196 9.39 -7.79 9.87
CA LYS A 196 8.46 -6.94 10.61
C LYS A 196 7.38 -6.34 9.71
N CYS A 197 7.71 -6.08 8.47
CA CYS A 197 6.84 -5.38 7.54
C CYS A 197 5.54 -6.16 7.27
N VAL A 198 4.40 -5.47 7.34
CA VAL A 198 3.06 -6.01 7.02
C VAL A 198 2.54 -5.55 5.66
N LYS A 199 3.38 -4.91 4.86
CA LYS A 199 3.12 -4.47 3.47
C LYS A 199 1.92 -3.50 3.33
N CYS A 200 1.59 -2.74 4.37
CA CYS A 200 0.42 -1.83 4.38
C CYS A 200 0.55 -0.62 3.42
N GLY A 201 1.76 -0.27 2.95
CA GLY A 201 1.99 0.83 2.01
C GLY A 201 2.05 2.24 2.63
N GLN A 202 1.83 2.42 3.94
CA GLN A 202 1.83 3.74 4.58
C GLN A 202 3.14 4.51 4.41
N CYS A 203 4.27 3.81 4.45
CA CYS A 203 5.59 4.42 4.23
C CYS A 203 5.76 4.95 2.79
N MET A 204 5.13 4.31 1.81
CA MET A 204 5.14 4.75 0.42
C MET A 204 4.36 6.05 0.25
N ALA A 205 3.17 6.13 0.87
CA ALA A 205 2.34 7.33 0.86
C ALA A 205 3.00 8.50 1.62
N ALA A 206 3.71 8.22 2.72
CA ALA A 206 4.33 9.24 3.56
C ALA A 206 5.69 9.75 3.03
N CYS A 207 6.34 9.07 2.08
CA CYS A 207 7.65 9.47 1.59
C CYS A 207 7.55 10.63 0.59
N PRO A 208 8.00 11.86 0.95
CA PRO A 208 7.89 13.01 0.05
C PRO A 208 8.83 12.95 -1.16
N PHE A 209 9.79 12.03 -1.13
CA PHE A 209 10.74 11.80 -2.22
C PHE A 209 10.32 10.63 -3.13
N GLY A 210 9.24 9.92 -2.78
CA GLY A 210 8.79 8.75 -3.52
C GLY A 210 9.83 7.62 -3.56
N ALA A 211 10.69 7.52 -2.56
CA ALA A 211 11.77 6.53 -2.54
C ALA A 211 11.27 5.10 -2.27
N ILE A 212 10.08 4.93 -1.72
CA ILE A 212 9.53 3.60 -1.42
C ILE A 212 8.51 3.23 -2.48
N ALA A 213 8.63 2.02 -2.99
CA ALA A 213 7.72 1.47 -4.00
C ALA A 213 7.50 -0.03 -3.76
N ASP A 214 6.41 -0.55 -4.29
CA ASP A 214 6.08 -1.96 -4.33
C ASP A 214 6.30 -2.54 -5.73
N LYS A 215 6.50 -3.85 -5.81
CA LYS A 215 6.54 -4.57 -7.07
C LYS A 215 5.13 -4.68 -7.66
N SER A 216 5.03 -4.45 -8.96
CA SER A 216 3.78 -4.60 -9.72
C SER A 216 3.65 -5.99 -10.33
N GLN A 217 2.44 -6.33 -10.74
CA GLN A 217 2.13 -7.51 -11.54
C GLN A 217 1.49 -7.14 -12.89
N ILE A 218 1.59 -5.86 -13.27
CA ILE A 218 0.95 -5.33 -14.48
C ILE A 218 1.48 -6.02 -15.74
N PHE A 219 2.79 -6.28 -15.79
CA PHE A 219 3.46 -6.89 -16.92
C PHE A 219 2.98 -8.33 -17.12
N GLN A 220 2.99 -9.16 -16.08
CA GLN A 220 2.55 -10.56 -16.09
C GLN A 220 1.06 -10.68 -16.39
N LEU A 221 0.24 -9.80 -15.82
CA LEU A 221 -1.19 -9.73 -16.09
C LEU A 221 -1.46 -9.55 -17.59
N ILE A 222 -0.77 -8.61 -18.24
CA ILE A 222 -0.95 -8.34 -19.67
C ILE A 222 -0.47 -9.53 -20.50
N GLN A 223 0.62 -10.21 -20.12
CA GLN A 223 1.03 -11.45 -20.80
C GLN A 223 -0.02 -12.55 -20.64
N ALA A 224 -0.65 -12.67 -19.45
CA ALA A 224 -1.72 -13.62 -19.25
C ALA A 224 -2.95 -13.33 -20.10
N MET A 225 -3.34 -12.06 -20.24
CA MET A 225 -4.46 -11.64 -21.12
C MET A 225 -4.24 -12.00 -22.61
N LYS A 226 -2.98 -12.08 -23.06
CA LYS A 226 -2.63 -12.52 -24.42
C LYS A 226 -2.76 -14.04 -24.61
N GLN A 227 -2.70 -14.82 -23.53
CA GLN A 227 -2.64 -16.27 -23.59
C GLN A 227 -3.97 -16.95 -23.28
N GLY A 228 -4.88 -16.30 -22.56
CA GLY A 228 -6.16 -16.90 -22.17
C GLY A 228 -7.10 -15.95 -21.42
N PRO A 229 -8.24 -16.46 -21.00
CA PRO A 229 -9.23 -15.65 -20.32
C PRO A 229 -8.73 -15.19 -18.94
N VAL A 230 -8.80 -13.89 -18.69
CA VAL A 230 -8.55 -13.27 -17.39
C VAL A 230 -9.84 -12.62 -16.91
N ILE A 231 -10.20 -12.88 -15.66
CA ILE A 231 -11.39 -12.33 -15.01
C ILE A 231 -10.93 -11.35 -13.93
N ALA A 232 -11.53 -10.16 -13.93
CA ALA A 232 -11.26 -9.15 -12.90
C ALA A 232 -12.26 -9.27 -11.74
N GLU A 233 -11.77 -9.15 -10.50
CA GLU A 233 -12.59 -8.95 -9.31
C GLU A 233 -12.27 -7.58 -8.69
N LEU A 234 -13.27 -6.70 -8.65
CA LEU A 234 -13.15 -5.31 -8.23
C LEU A 234 -13.44 -5.14 -6.75
N ALA A 235 -12.48 -4.58 -6.00
CA ALA A 235 -12.70 -4.22 -4.60
C ALA A 235 -13.80 -3.15 -4.46
N PRO A 236 -14.64 -3.21 -3.40
CA PRO A 236 -15.69 -2.22 -3.18
C PRO A 236 -15.20 -0.77 -3.13
N ALA A 237 -13.95 -0.56 -2.72
CA ALA A 237 -13.30 0.77 -2.67
C ALA A 237 -13.03 1.38 -4.05
N VAL A 238 -13.38 0.75 -5.15
CA VAL A 238 -13.23 1.26 -6.52
C VAL A 238 -14.10 2.50 -6.78
N ILE A 239 -15.21 2.63 -6.07
CA ILE A 239 -16.15 3.74 -6.22
C ILE A 239 -15.44 5.07 -5.93
N GLY A 240 -15.55 6.00 -6.89
CA GLY A 240 -14.95 7.34 -6.84
C GLY A 240 -13.41 7.35 -6.98
N GLN A 241 -12.78 6.25 -7.45
CA GLN A 241 -11.31 6.23 -7.71
C GLN A 241 -10.95 6.86 -9.05
N PHE A 242 -11.82 6.78 -10.03
CA PHE A 242 -11.60 7.26 -11.40
C PHE A 242 -12.40 8.51 -11.74
N GLY A 243 -13.01 9.16 -10.76
CA GLY A 243 -13.88 10.34 -10.90
C GLY A 243 -15.15 10.17 -10.10
N ASP A 244 -15.78 11.30 -9.71
CA ASP A 244 -16.97 11.27 -8.85
C ASP A 244 -18.21 10.70 -9.59
N ASP A 245 -18.27 10.88 -10.90
CA ASP A 245 -19.36 10.41 -11.77
C ASP A 245 -19.09 9.05 -12.42
N VAL A 246 -17.92 8.45 -12.17
CA VAL A 246 -17.55 7.14 -12.73
C VAL A 246 -18.19 6.03 -11.91
N ARG A 247 -19.21 5.40 -12.48
CA ARG A 247 -19.96 4.30 -11.90
C ARG A 247 -19.29 2.94 -12.19
N LEU A 248 -19.61 1.93 -11.39
CA LEU A 248 -19.05 0.59 -11.50
C LEU A 248 -19.28 -0.06 -12.88
N TRP A 249 -20.44 0.17 -13.49
CA TRP A 249 -20.77 -0.32 -14.83
C TRP A 249 -19.91 0.28 -15.94
N LYS A 250 -19.50 1.56 -15.84
CA LYS A 250 -18.50 2.15 -16.75
C LYS A 250 -17.14 1.43 -16.62
N ILE A 251 -16.73 1.18 -15.37
CA ILE A 251 -15.47 0.47 -15.10
C ILE A 251 -15.52 -0.95 -15.66
N LYS A 252 -16.65 -1.64 -15.50
CA LYS A 252 -16.84 -2.97 -16.08
C LYS A 252 -16.72 -2.93 -17.61
N ALA A 253 -17.43 -2.02 -18.26
CA ALA A 253 -17.38 -1.88 -19.71
C ALA A 253 -15.95 -1.60 -20.22
N ALA A 254 -15.23 -0.67 -19.56
CA ALA A 254 -13.84 -0.37 -19.89
C ALA A 254 -12.91 -1.57 -19.71
N LEU A 255 -13.09 -2.35 -18.64
CA LEU A 255 -12.32 -3.58 -18.41
C LEU A 255 -12.58 -4.63 -19.50
N LYS A 256 -13.83 -4.80 -19.92
CA LYS A 256 -14.18 -5.69 -21.03
C LYS A 256 -13.53 -5.23 -22.33
N GLU A 257 -13.53 -3.93 -22.62
CA GLU A 257 -12.91 -3.35 -23.81
C GLU A 257 -11.40 -3.60 -23.87
N ILE A 258 -10.70 -3.53 -22.74
CA ILE A 258 -9.26 -3.81 -22.70
C ILE A 258 -8.92 -5.30 -22.73
N GLY A 259 -9.93 -6.20 -22.73
CA GLY A 259 -9.76 -7.62 -22.96
C GLY A 259 -9.99 -8.55 -21.77
N PHE A 260 -10.55 -8.07 -20.65
CA PHE A 260 -11.00 -8.97 -19.59
C PHE A 260 -12.21 -9.79 -20.03
N ALA A 261 -12.17 -11.09 -19.75
CA ALA A 261 -13.24 -12.01 -20.12
C ALA A 261 -14.54 -11.74 -19.35
N GLU A 262 -14.43 -11.43 -18.06
CA GLU A 262 -15.57 -11.04 -17.21
C GLU A 262 -15.08 -10.19 -16.01
N VAL A 263 -16.02 -9.52 -15.34
CA VAL A 263 -15.76 -8.64 -14.20
C VAL A 263 -16.79 -8.90 -13.10
N PHE A 264 -16.32 -9.18 -11.90
CA PHE A 264 -17.13 -9.42 -10.71
C PHE A 264 -16.85 -8.41 -9.60
N GLU A 265 -17.84 -8.22 -8.71
CA GLU A 265 -17.67 -7.42 -7.50
C GLU A 265 -17.10 -8.28 -6.35
N VAL A 266 -16.00 -7.85 -5.72
CA VAL A 266 -15.51 -8.47 -4.47
C VAL A 266 -16.50 -8.28 -3.32
N ALA A 267 -17.43 -7.35 -3.44
CA ALA A 267 -18.55 -7.18 -2.53
C ALA A 267 -19.41 -8.48 -2.38
N LEU A 268 -19.45 -9.34 -3.40
CA LEU A 268 -20.05 -10.69 -3.31
C LEU A 268 -19.37 -11.53 -2.21
N GLY A 269 -18.04 -11.56 -2.21
CA GLY A 269 -17.28 -12.25 -1.16
C GLY A 269 -17.39 -11.56 0.20
N ALA A 270 -17.67 -10.26 0.23
CA ALA A 270 -17.95 -9.52 1.45
C ALA A 270 -19.30 -9.92 2.06
N ASP A 271 -20.35 -10.08 1.25
CA ASP A 271 -21.65 -10.60 1.68
C ASP A 271 -21.51 -12.01 2.28
N ILE A 272 -20.79 -12.91 1.59
CA ILE A 272 -20.51 -14.28 2.07
C ILE A 272 -19.73 -14.23 3.40
N GLY A 273 -18.73 -13.34 3.49
CA GLY A 273 -17.91 -13.13 4.67
C GLY A 273 -18.74 -12.64 5.85
N ALA A 274 -19.61 -11.64 5.65
CA ALA A 274 -20.47 -11.08 6.69
C ALA A 274 -21.38 -12.16 7.33
N ILE A 275 -22.00 -13.00 6.52
CA ILE A 275 -22.82 -14.12 7.01
C ILE A 275 -21.97 -15.13 7.82
N THR A 276 -20.77 -15.42 7.32
CA THR A 276 -19.86 -16.37 7.99
C THR A 276 -19.37 -15.83 9.33
N GLU A 277 -18.99 -14.55 9.38
CA GLU A 277 -18.52 -13.88 10.61
C GLU A 277 -19.68 -13.65 11.61
N ALA A 278 -20.89 -13.34 11.15
CA ALA A 278 -22.08 -13.29 11.99
C ALA A 278 -22.35 -14.62 12.71
N ARG A 279 -22.27 -15.73 11.97
CA ARG A 279 -22.39 -17.08 12.53
C ARG A 279 -21.27 -17.37 13.53
N HIS A 280 -20.04 -16.98 13.23
CA HIS A 280 -18.89 -17.17 14.09
C HIS A 280 -19.05 -16.37 15.40
N TYR A 281 -19.49 -15.12 15.31
CA TYR A 281 -19.77 -14.28 16.49
C TYR A 281 -20.79 -14.92 17.41
N VAL A 282 -21.93 -15.37 16.87
CA VAL A 282 -22.99 -15.99 17.67
C VAL A 282 -22.53 -17.30 18.31
N ASN A 283 -21.80 -18.13 17.58
CA ASN A 283 -21.40 -19.46 18.06
C ASN A 283 -20.22 -19.44 19.02
N GLU A 284 -19.33 -18.45 18.95
CA GLU A 284 -18.09 -18.43 19.72
C GLU A 284 -18.06 -17.32 20.77
N VAL A 285 -18.53 -16.10 20.42
CA VAL A 285 -18.51 -14.97 21.39
C VAL A 285 -19.72 -15.01 22.30
N LYS A 286 -20.93 -15.18 21.75
CA LYS A 286 -22.16 -15.21 22.58
C LYS A 286 -22.26 -16.47 23.46
N THR A 287 -21.54 -17.53 23.13
CA THR A 287 -21.44 -18.73 23.99
C THR A 287 -20.32 -18.64 25.01
N GLY A 288 -19.53 -17.55 25.02
CA GLY A 288 -18.44 -17.34 25.97
C GLY A 288 -17.15 -18.11 25.66
N LYS A 289 -17.03 -18.75 24.49
CA LYS A 289 -15.80 -19.44 24.06
C LYS A 289 -14.69 -18.44 23.68
N LEU A 290 -15.07 -17.34 23.04
CA LEU A 290 -14.15 -16.23 22.73
C LEU A 290 -14.62 -14.97 23.45
N PRO A 291 -13.70 -14.14 23.97
CA PRO A 291 -14.06 -12.87 24.60
C PRO A 291 -14.60 -11.84 23.58
N PHE A 292 -14.12 -11.87 22.36
CA PHE A 292 -14.55 -11.03 21.23
C PHE A 292 -14.08 -11.62 19.91
N LEU A 293 -14.55 -11.06 18.78
CA LEU A 293 -14.15 -11.43 17.44
C LEU A 293 -13.48 -10.24 16.74
N LEU A 294 -12.32 -10.48 16.13
CA LEU A 294 -11.61 -9.53 15.27
C LEU A 294 -11.81 -9.91 13.82
N THR A 295 -12.31 -9.00 13.00
CA THR A 295 -12.48 -9.25 11.55
C THR A 295 -11.13 -9.33 10.84
N SER A 296 -11.02 -10.11 9.77
CA SER A 296 -9.75 -10.42 9.12
C SER A 296 -9.66 -10.04 7.63
N CYS A 297 -10.57 -9.21 7.13
CA CYS A 297 -10.60 -8.80 5.72
C CYS A 297 -9.32 -8.01 5.27
N CYS A 298 -8.61 -7.39 6.22
CA CYS A 298 -7.37 -6.65 5.96
C CYS A 298 -6.12 -7.51 6.26
N PRO A 299 -5.33 -7.94 5.25
CA PRO A 299 -4.16 -8.78 5.49
C PRO A 299 -3.04 -8.08 6.28
N ALA A 300 -2.90 -6.77 6.16
CA ALA A 300 -1.93 -6.01 6.96
C ALA A 300 -2.30 -6.02 8.44
N TRP A 301 -3.59 -5.87 8.76
CA TRP A 301 -4.13 -5.95 10.10
C TRP A 301 -3.96 -7.35 10.71
N SER A 302 -4.40 -8.39 10.02
CA SER A 302 -4.27 -9.77 10.53
C SER A 302 -2.81 -10.19 10.73
N MET A 303 -1.89 -9.68 9.89
CA MET A 303 -0.45 -9.89 10.08
C MET A 303 0.10 -9.11 11.28
N LEU A 304 -0.37 -7.87 11.50
CA LEU A 304 -0.01 -7.11 12.71
C LEU A 304 -0.41 -7.91 13.96
N ALA A 305 -1.66 -8.33 14.06
CA ALA A 305 -2.16 -9.09 15.20
C ALA A 305 -1.32 -10.35 15.45
N LYS A 306 -1.05 -11.15 14.41
CA LYS A 306 -0.23 -12.37 14.49
C LYS A 306 1.21 -12.14 14.92
N LYS A 307 1.84 -11.03 14.46
CA LYS A 307 3.24 -10.73 14.77
C LYS A 307 3.43 -10.08 16.14
N THR A 308 2.47 -9.25 16.58
CA THR A 308 2.63 -8.45 17.80
C THR A 308 1.89 -9.00 19.01
N LEU A 309 0.83 -9.78 18.80
CA LEU A 309 -0.04 -10.32 19.84
C LEU A 309 -0.43 -11.77 19.52
N PRO A 310 0.55 -12.70 19.51
CA PRO A 310 0.30 -14.10 19.16
C PRO A 310 -0.74 -14.79 20.05
N ASP A 311 -0.84 -14.39 21.32
CA ASP A 311 -1.82 -14.92 22.29
C ASP A 311 -3.29 -14.59 21.92
N MET A 312 -3.50 -13.60 21.04
CA MET A 312 -4.84 -13.18 20.60
C MET A 312 -5.20 -13.67 19.20
N VAL A 313 -4.39 -14.51 18.59
CA VAL A 313 -4.61 -14.99 17.21
C VAL A 313 -5.91 -15.76 17.08
N GLU A 314 -6.35 -16.46 18.12
CA GLU A 314 -7.61 -17.23 18.15
C GLU A 314 -8.83 -16.32 18.04
N THR A 315 -8.75 -15.06 18.48
CA THR A 315 -9.85 -14.10 18.35
C THR A 315 -9.95 -13.50 16.95
N VAL A 316 -8.93 -13.69 16.09
CA VAL A 316 -8.97 -13.23 14.70
C VAL A 316 -9.81 -14.20 13.87
N SER A 317 -10.84 -13.69 13.21
CA SER A 317 -11.71 -14.49 12.37
C SER A 317 -10.93 -15.35 11.37
N SER A 318 -11.30 -16.60 11.27
CA SER A 318 -10.78 -17.55 10.27
C SER A 318 -11.54 -17.51 8.94
N ALA A 319 -12.53 -16.63 8.81
CA ALA A 319 -13.28 -16.45 7.57
C ALA A 319 -12.34 -16.07 6.40
N LEU A 320 -12.69 -16.52 5.21
CA LEU A 320 -11.99 -16.11 4.00
C LEU A 320 -12.13 -14.62 3.80
N THR A 321 -11.06 -13.96 3.34
CA THR A 321 -11.20 -12.55 2.95
C THR A 321 -12.13 -12.44 1.74
N PRO A 322 -12.83 -11.30 1.54
CA PRO A 322 -13.72 -11.11 0.39
C PRO A 322 -13.05 -11.41 -0.95
N MET A 323 -11.79 -11.02 -1.14
CA MET A 323 -10.99 -11.36 -2.32
C MET A 323 -10.95 -12.88 -2.56
N VAL A 324 -10.58 -13.66 -1.56
CA VAL A 324 -10.45 -15.12 -1.70
C VAL A 324 -11.81 -15.80 -1.88
N ALA A 325 -12.84 -15.34 -1.17
CA ALA A 325 -14.19 -15.87 -1.28
C ALA A 325 -14.77 -15.66 -2.68
N THR A 326 -14.61 -14.45 -3.24
CA THR A 326 -15.03 -14.16 -4.62
C THR A 326 -14.23 -14.97 -5.62
N ALA A 327 -12.92 -15.01 -5.53
CA ALA A 327 -12.06 -15.77 -6.44
C ALA A 327 -12.43 -17.26 -6.48
N ARG A 328 -12.67 -17.88 -5.33
CA ARG A 328 -13.12 -19.29 -5.26
C ARG A 328 -14.48 -19.50 -5.92
N THR A 329 -15.41 -18.57 -5.73
CA THR A 329 -16.72 -18.62 -6.38
C THR A 329 -16.59 -18.51 -7.90
N ILE A 330 -15.69 -17.64 -8.39
CA ILE A 330 -15.41 -17.52 -9.83
C ILE A 330 -14.76 -18.79 -10.37
N LYS A 331 -13.73 -19.32 -9.69
CA LYS A 331 -13.03 -20.56 -10.12
C LYS A 331 -13.94 -21.79 -10.22
N GLN A 332 -15.01 -21.86 -9.43
CA GLN A 332 -16.02 -22.95 -9.57
C GLN A 332 -16.76 -22.89 -10.90
N ARG A 333 -16.97 -21.70 -11.47
CA ARG A 333 -17.68 -21.48 -12.74
C ARG A 333 -16.73 -21.39 -13.94
N HIS A 334 -15.53 -20.90 -13.71
CA HIS A 334 -14.50 -20.62 -14.71
C HIS A 334 -13.15 -21.17 -14.26
N PRO A 335 -12.97 -22.51 -14.18
CA PRO A 335 -11.77 -23.14 -13.61
C PRO A 335 -10.49 -22.84 -14.39
N GLU A 336 -10.60 -22.57 -15.69
CA GLU A 336 -9.48 -22.26 -16.60
C GLU A 336 -9.08 -20.78 -16.58
N ALA A 337 -9.95 -19.87 -16.12
CA ALA A 337 -9.68 -18.46 -16.13
C ALA A 337 -8.67 -18.06 -15.04
N LYS A 338 -7.77 -17.15 -15.37
CA LYS A 338 -6.93 -16.47 -14.36
C LYS A 338 -7.70 -15.35 -13.71
N ILE A 339 -7.47 -15.14 -12.42
CA ILE A 339 -8.19 -14.12 -11.65
C ILE A 339 -7.22 -13.02 -11.24
N VAL A 340 -7.61 -11.77 -11.52
CA VAL A 340 -6.91 -10.59 -11.01
C VAL A 340 -7.79 -9.83 -10.02
N PHE A 341 -7.26 -9.62 -8.83
CA PHE A 341 -7.86 -8.69 -7.88
C PHE A 341 -7.40 -7.27 -8.18
N VAL A 342 -8.37 -6.35 -8.29
CA VAL A 342 -8.13 -4.92 -8.47
C VAL A 342 -8.58 -4.19 -7.22
N GLY A 343 -7.63 -3.56 -6.50
CA GLY A 343 -7.98 -2.94 -5.21
C GLY A 343 -6.98 -1.88 -4.73
N PRO A 344 -7.18 -1.31 -3.54
CA PRO A 344 -6.39 -0.17 -3.07
C PRO A 344 -5.05 -0.56 -2.41
N CYS A 345 -4.74 -1.85 -2.22
CA CYS A 345 -3.81 -2.28 -1.19
C CYS A 345 -2.70 -3.21 -1.69
N ALA A 346 -1.43 -2.80 -1.54
CA ALA A 346 -0.27 -3.65 -1.84
C ALA A 346 -0.19 -4.92 -0.96
N ALA A 347 -0.77 -4.92 0.27
CA ALA A 347 -0.78 -6.10 1.13
C ALA A 347 -1.58 -7.27 0.52
N LYS A 348 -2.50 -7.02 -0.38
CA LYS A 348 -3.23 -8.07 -1.13
C LYS A 348 -2.30 -8.83 -2.08
N LYS A 349 -1.24 -8.22 -2.60
CA LYS A 349 -0.21 -8.91 -3.39
C LYS A 349 0.48 -10.00 -2.56
N LEU A 350 0.78 -9.71 -1.28
CA LEU A 350 1.35 -10.69 -0.38
C LEU A 350 0.34 -11.77 0.02
N GLU A 351 -0.93 -11.41 0.26
CA GLU A 351 -1.98 -12.37 0.55
C GLU A 351 -2.16 -13.38 -0.58
N ALA A 352 -2.25 -12.89 -1.81
CA ALA A 352 -2.35 -13.72 -3.01
C ALA A 352 -1.13 -14.63 -3.26
N SER A 353 0.03 -14.33 -2.63
CA SER A 353 1.25 -15.14 -2.74
C SER A 353 1.32 -16.27 -1.71
N ARG A 354 0.41 -16.31 -0.71
CA ARG A 354 0.39 -17.37 0.30
C ARG A 354 0.04 -18.72 -0.30
N ARG A 355 0.62 -19.81 0.21
CA ARG A 355 0.39 -21.19 -0.29
C ARG A 355 -1.09 -21.58 -0.35
N SER A 356 -1.89 -21.10 0.62
CA SER A 356 -3.33 -21.41 0.73
C SER A 356 -4.23 -20.61 -0.22
N VAL A 357 -3.72 -19.60 -0.91
CA VAL A 357 -4.48 -18.63 -1.71
C VAL A 357 -3.93 -18.48 -3.13
N ARG A 358 -2.66 -18.82 -3.35
CA ARG A 358 -1.95 -18.55 -4.61
C ARG A 358 -2.55 -19.18 -5.86
N SER A 359 -3.36 -20.24 -5.68
CA SER A 359 -4.09 -20.91 -6.76
C SER A 359 -5.47 -20.30 -7.02
N ASP A 360 -5.99 -19.46 -6.10
CA ASP A 360 -7.30 -18.86 -6.22
C ASP A 360 -7.21 -17.49 -6.91
N VAL A 361 -6.19 -16.69 -6.54
CA VAL A 361 -5.97 -15.35 -7.09
C VAL A 361 -4.61 -15.32 -7.80
N ASP A 362 -4.64 -15.16 -9.12
CA ASP A 362 -3.44 -15.21 -9.96
C ASP A 362 -2.64 -13.89 -9.92
N PHE A 363 -3.32 -12.74 -9.96
CA PHE A 363 -2.68 -11.42 -9.96
C PHE A 363 -3.38 -10.46 -9.01
N VAL A 364 -2.63 -9.46 -8.56
CA VAL A 364 -3.18 -8.33 -7.80
C VAL A 364 -2.60 -7.04 -8.37
N ILE A 365 -3.46 -6.13 -8.79
CA ILE A 365 -3.09 -4.79 -9.20
C ILE A 365 -3.83 -3.74 -8.37
N THR A 366 -3.23 -2.57 -8.25
CA THR A 366 -3.84 -1.41 -7.60
C THR A 366 -4.71 -0.62 -8.56
N PHE A 367 -5.56 0.26 -8.04
CA PHE A 367 -6.33 1.19 -8.88
C PHE A 367 -5.42 2.12 -9.69
N GLU A 368 -4.26 2.50 -9.16
CA GLU A 368 -3.26 3.29 -9.87
C GLU A 368 -2.67 2.53 -11.07
N GLU A 369 -2.41 1.23 -10.87
CA GLU A 369 -1.96 0.34 -11.94
C GLU A 369 -3.05 0.13 -13.01
N LEU A 370 -4.32 -0.01 -12.60
CA LEU A 370 -5.44 -0.11 -13.54
C LEU A 370 -5.64 1.17 -14.35
N ASP A 371 -5.58 2.34 -13.70
CA ASP A 371 -5.67 3.64 -14.37
C ASP A 371 -4.58 3.81 -15.45
N ALA A 372 -3.37 3.33 -15.15
CA ALA A 372 -2.27 3.30 -16.11
C ALA A 372 -2.55 2.35 -17.31
N ILE A 373 -3.23 1.22 -17.08
CA ILE A 373 -3.66 0.31 -18.16
C ILE A 373 -4.71 1.00 -19.04
N PHE A 374 -5.71 1.66 -18.44
CA PHE A 374 -6.70 2.44 -19.19
C PHE A 374 -6.02 3.51 -20.05
N THR A 375 -5.12 4.29 -19.45
CA THR A 375 -4.33 5.31 -20.16
C THR A 375 -3.51 4.70 -21.31
N ALA A 376 -2.89 3.54 -21.10
CA ALA A 376 -2.12 2.85 -22.13
C ALA A 376 -2.97 2.42 -23.32
N LYS A 377 -4.25 2.10 -23.10
CA LYS A 377 -5.23 1.76 -24.13
C LYS A 377 -6.01 2.96 -24.68
N GLY A 378 -5.69 4.17 -24.23
CA GLY A 378 -6.36 5.40 -24.68
C GLY A 378 -7.77 5.57 -24.11
N ILE A 379 -8.12 4.87 -23.03
CA ILE A 379 -9.38 5.01 -22.34
C ILE A 379 -9.24 6.10 -21.27
N ASP A 380 -10.05 7.14 -21.39
CA ASP A 380 -10.21 8.17 -20.38
C ASP A 380 -11.56 7.97 -19.68
N MET A 381 -11.51 7.59 -18.42
CA MET A 381 -12.69 7.23 -17.65
C MET A 381 -13.66 8.40 -17.43
N GLU A 382 -13.20 9.64 -17.48
CA GLU A 382 -14.07 10.82 -17.35
C GLU A 382 -15.00 10.98 -18.57
N THR A 383 -14.45 10.71 -19.77
CA THR A 383 -15.16 10.86 -21.04
C THR A 383 -15.73 9.54 -21.60
N TYR A 384 -15.44 8.40 -20.94
CA TYR A 384 -15.87 7.09 -21.38
C TYR A 384 -17.38 6.89 -21.18
N ASP A 385 -18.13 6.52 -22.24
CA ASP A 385 -19.60 6.49 -22.24
C ASP A 385 -20.23 5.10 -22.19
N ALA A 386 -19.46 4.03 -22.49
CA ALA A 386 -20.03 2.70 -22.48
C ALA A 386 -20.30 2.19 -21.03
N GLU A 387 -21.40 1.49 -20.87
CA GLU A 387 -21.82 0.93 -19.58
C GLU A 387 -22.21 -0.55 -19.74
N GLU A 388 -21.84 -1.37 -18.77
CA GLU A 388 -22.25 -2.78 -18.67
C GLU A 388 -22.75 -3.07 -17.26
N PRO A 389 -23.97 -3.58 -17.08
CA PRO A 389 -24.52 -3.84 -15.76
C PRO A 389 -23.71 -4.83 -14.93
N ILE A 390 -23.60 -4.57 -13.63
CA ILE A 390 -23.01 -5.45 -12.65
C ILE A 390 -23.88 -5.44 -11.39
N HIS A 391 -24.33 -6.61 -10.94
CA HIS A 391 -25.28 -6.76 -9.84
C HIS A 391 -24.95 -8.00 -8.98
N ASP A 392 -23.66 -8.27 -8.76
CA ASP A 392 -23.22 -9.50 -8.07
C ASP A 392 -23.41 -9.43 -6.56
N ALA A 393 -23.52 -8.21 -5.98
CA ALA A 393 -23.45 -8.00 -4.55
C ALA A 393 -24.55 -7.07 -4.03
N THR A 394 -24.76 -7.12 -2.71
CA THR A 394 -25.71 -6.25 -2.01
C THR A 394 -25.07 -4.89 -1.66
N GLY A 395 -25.90 -3.94 -1.22
CA GLY A 395 -25.42 -2.68 -0.63
C GLY A 395 -24.58 -2.89 0.62
N THR A 396 -24.86 -3.94 1.39
CA THR A 396 -24.14 -4.32 2.59
C THR A 396 -22.70 -4.75 2.26
N GLY A 397 -22.50 -5.62 1.27
CA GLY A 397 -21.16 -6.01 0.82
C GLY A 397 -20.37 -4.86 0.21
N ARG A 398 -21.02 -3.97 -0.56
CA ARG A 398 -20.40 -2.73 -1.07
C ARG A 398 -20.01 -1.78 0.06
N GLY A 399 -20.72 -1.81 1.18
CA GLY A 399 -20.43 -1.05 2.39
C GLY A 399 -19.06 -1.32 3.02
N TYR A 400 -18.40 -2.44 2.69
CA TYR A 400 -17.01 -2.71 3.12
C TYR A 400 -16.00 -1.66 2.63
N ALA A 401 -16.38 -0.82 1.68
CA ALA A 401 -15.55 0.28 1.17
C ALA A 401 -15.29 1.39 2.19
N VAL A 402 -16.13 1.52 3.20
CA VAL A 402 -16.07 2.64 4.16
C VAL A 402 -15.63 2.18 5.55
N ALA A 403 -15.11 3.12 6.35
CA ALA A 403 -14.75 2.87 7.73
C ALA A 403 -15.97 2.36 8.54
N GLY A 404 -15.79 1.31 9.33
CA GLY A 404 -16.86 0.66 10.08
C GLY A 404 -17.77 -0.26 9.25
N GLY A 405 -17.70 -0.22 7.91
CA GLY A 405 -18.60 -0.94 7.03
C GLY A 405 -18.59 -2.46 7.21
N VAL A 406 -17.44 -3.04 7.56
CA VAL A 406 -17.33 -4.48 7.86
C VAL A 406 -18.15 -4.85 9.09
N ALA A 407 -17.99 -4.10 10.18
CA ALA A 407 -18.74 -4.35 11.42
C ALA A 407 -20.24 -4.15 11.21
N ASN A 408 -20.63 -3.08 10.52
CA ASN A 408 -22.04 -2.82 10.19
C ASN A 408 -22.65 -3.93 9.34
N ALA A 409 -21.90 -4.50 8.39
CA ALA A 409 -22.37 -5.61 7.56
C ALA A 409 -22.60 -6.88 8.38
N ILE A 410 -21.72 -7.18 9.32
CA ILE A 410 -21.86 -8.33 10.24
C ILE A 410 -23.05 -8.09 11.19
N GLU A 411 -23.20 -6.90 11.74
CA GLU A 411 -24.33 -6.54 12.58
C GLU A 411 -25.66 -6.67 11.84
N ASN A 412 -25.74 -6.19 10.59
CA ASN A 412 -26.94 -6.37 9.75
C ASN A 412 -27.27 -7.85 9.55
N CYS A 413 -26.28 -8.71 9.28
CA CYS A 413 -26.48 -10.15 9.18
C CYS A 413 -26.92 -10.77 10.52
N ILE A 414 -26.38 -10.31 11.65
CA ILE A 414 -26.83 -10.79 12.98
C ILE A 414 -28.28 -10.41 13.22
N ASN A 415 -28.65 -9.17 12.94
CA ASN A 415 -30.02 -8.69 13.14
C ASN A 415 -31.04 -9.45 12.26
N GLU A 416 -30.63 -9.81 11.04
CA GLU A 416 -31.48 -10.54 10.09
C GLU A 416 -31.61 -12.03 10.44
N TYR A 417 -30.47 -12.72 10.70
CA TYR A 417 -30.46 -14.18 10.86
C TYR A 417 -30.50 -14.65 12.32
N TYR A 418 -30.20 -13.78 13.27
CA TYR A 418 -30.17 -14.07 14.72
C TYR A 418 -30.86 -12.96 15.53
N PRO A 419 -32.17 -12.70 15.29
CA PRO A 419 -32.87 -11.56 15.88
C PRO A 419 -32.83 -11.61 17.42
N GLY A 420 -32.64 -10.46 18.05
CA GLY A 420 -32.52 -10.32 19.51
C GLY A 420 -31.12 -10.57 20.07
N THR A 421 -30.12 -10.78 19.20
CA THR A 421 -28.71 -10.86 19.63
C THR A 421 -28.13 -9.44 19.75
N GLU A 422 -27.76 -9.02 20.95
CA GLU A 422 -27.05 -7.75 21.14
C GLU A 422 -25.62 -7.83 20.64
N VAL A 423 -25.19 -6.81 19.92
CA VAL A 423 -23.81 -6.67 19.36
C VAL A 423 -23.16 -5.44 19.96
N TYR A 424 -21.92 -5.59 20.43
CA TYR A 424 -21.06 -4.47 20.83
C TYR A 424 -19.91 -4.33 19.85
N ILE A 425 -19.75 -3.14 19.27
CA ILE A 425 -18.77 -2.86 18.24
C ILE A 425 -17.79 -1.81 18.70
N GLU A 426 -16.52 -2.12 18.58
CA GLU A 426 -15.41 -1.18 18.77
C GLU A 426 -14.72 -0.92 17.43
N HIS A 427 -14.32 0.33 17.21
CA HIS A 427 -13.69 0.78 15.97
C HIS A 427 -12.28 1.31 16.21
N ALA A 428 -11.35 0.97 15.30
CA ALA A 428 -10.04 1.58 15.27
C ALA A 428 -9.59 1.79 13.82
N GLU A 429 -8.98 2.94 13.54
CA GLU A 429 -8.47 3.28 12.23
C GLU A 429 -6.95 3.41 12.24
N GLY A 430 -6.31 2.79 11.23
CA GLY A 430 -4.85 2.74 11.14
C GLY A 430 -4.21 1.72 12.09
N LEU A 431 -3.05 1.19 11.68
CA LEU A 431 -2.37 0.10 12.39
C LEU A 431 -1.97 0.45 13.83
N SER A 432 -1.64 1.71 14.10
CA SER A 432 -1.24 2.17 15.44
C SER A 432 -2.41 2.11 16.42
N ASP A 433 -3.60 2.56 16.01
CA ASP A 433 -4.77 2.60 16.89
C ASP A 433 -5.38 1.21 17.03
N CYS A 434 -5.36 0.40 15.98
CA CYS A 434 -5.67 -1.03 16.08
C CYS A 434 -4.78 -1.74 17.12
N GLN A 435 -3.46 -1.47 17.12
CA GLN A 435 -2.55 -2.04 18.10
C GLN A 435 -2.86 -1.59 19.52
N LYS A 436 -3.18 -0.31 19.74
CA LYS A 436 -3.58 0.21 21.05
C LYS A 436 -4.86 -0.46 21.54
N MET A 437 -5.88 -0.56 20.68
CA MET A 437 -7.15 -1.23 21.01
C MET A 437 -6.93 -2.68 21.46
N LEU A 438 -6.08 -3.43 20.74
CA LEU A 438 -5.74 -4.81 21.15
C LEU A 438 -5.01 -4.88 22.48
N LEU A 439 -4.07 -3.95 22.74
CA LEU A 439 -3.37 -3.91 24.02
C LEU A 439 -4.32 -3.58 25.17
N MET A 440 -5.31 -2.73 24.95
CA MET A 440 -6.37 -2.44 25.94
C MET A 440 -7.25 -3.68 26.16
N ALA A 441 -7.67 -4.36 25.11
CA ALA A 441 -8.47 -5.58 25.21
C ALA A 441 -7.74 -6.74 25.91
N LYS A 442 -6.39 -6.78 25.83
CA LYS A 442 -5.58 -7.77 26.56
C LYS A 442 -5.46 -7.47 28.06
N ALA A 443 -5.66 -6.22 28.47
CA ALA A 443 -5.52 -5.78 29.85
C ALA A 443 -6.80 -5.99 30.69
N VAL A 444 -7.91 -6.30 30.06
CA VAL A 444 -9.20 -6.66 30.65
C VAL A 444 -9.34 -8.18 30.74
#